data_15c637ff836d8773fbb27176b9a9eb62
#
_entry.id   15c637ff836d8773fbb27176b9a9eb62
#
_cell.length_a   1.000
_cell.length_b   1.000
_cell.length_c   1.000
_cell.angle_alpha   90.00
_cell.angle_beta   90.00
_cell.angle_gamma   90.00
#
_symmetry.space_group_name_H-M   'P 1'
#
loop_
_entity.id
_entity.type
_entity.pdbx_description
1 polymer ?
#
loop_
_entity_poly.entity_id
_entity_poly.type
_entity_poly.pdbx_seq_one_letter_code
_entity_poly.pdbx_strand_id
1 'polypeptide(L)'
;GAPVCSPSRNVLMTGKHTGNCDVQDLKRVDAGENWRDLKGDWPIRTETYTLPEAMKKAGYATAVFGKWGIGDFGSTGAPDKHGVDRFYGYTDQKACHTYYPPYLWNDGKKEVLNTSLTAATIGHGSQPKGEVLADTYRAEQHSSDLIADKMLEFVKEKAHGKQPFFLYYAPLEPHVAMQPLQEWIDRYPREWDKSPYRGNRGYLPHPRPRAAYAGMISQMDHNVGRLLDTLKACGLDKNTIVIFTSDNGTTHDAGGV
;
A
#
# COMPACT_ATOMS: atom_id res chain seq x y z
N GLY A 1 6.54 -16.83 -3.76
CA GLY A 1 5.58 -15.77 -4.06
C GLY A 1 4.62 -16.18 -5.17
N ALA A 2 3.75 -15.28 -5.50
CA ALA A 2 2.79 -15.39 -6.59
C ALA A 2 2.96 -14.19 -7.53
N PRO A 3 2.45 -14.23 -8.75
CA PRO A 3 2.66 -13.15 -9.74
C PRO A 3 1.82 -11.89 -9.47
N VAL A 4 0.91 -11.91 -8.51
CA VAL A 4 -0.01 -10.80 -8.17
C VAL A 4 -0.17 -10.62 -6.66
N CYS A 5 -0.63 -9.43 -6.27
CA CYS A 5 -0.58 -8.91 -4.89
C CYS A 5 -1.20 -9.82 -3.81
N SER A 6 -2.53 -10.07 -3.84
CA SER A 6 -3.22 -10.78 -2.75
C SER A 6 -2.69 -12.20 -2.53
N PRO A 7 -2.49 -13.03 -3.58
CA PRO A 7 -1.87 -14.33 -3.40
C PRO A 7 -0.46 -14.25 -2.81
N SER A 8 0.36 -13.31 -3.27
CA SER A 8 1.73 -13.17 -2.78
C SER A 8 1.76 -12.72 -1.31
N ARG A 9 0.88 -11.77 -0.93
CA ARG A 9 0.72 -11.33 0.46
C ARG A 9 0.20 -12.46 1.34
N ASN A 10 -0.74 -13.26 0.86
CA ASN A 10 -1.21 -14.43 1.58
C ASN A 10 -0.07 -15.46 1.81
N VAL A 11 0.74 -15.75 0.79
CA VAL A 11 1.93 -16.62 0.94
C VAL A 11 2.89 -16.07 2.00
N LEU A 12 3.18 -14.77 1.96
CA LEU A 12 4.06 -14.11 2.93
C LEU A 12 3.51 -14.21 4.35
N MET A 13 2.23 -13.90 4.52
CA MET A 13 1.59 -13.85 5.85
C MET A 13 1.34 -15.24 6.45
N THR A 14 1.17 -16.26 5.62
CA THR A 14 0.79 -17.61 6.12
C THR A 14 1.91 -18.64 6.03
N GLY A 15 2.98 -18.36 5.28
CA GLY A 15 4.02 -19.33 4.97
C GLY A 15 3.56 -20.49 4.08
N LYS A 16 2.33 -20.46 3.57
CA LYS A 16 1.76 -21.51 2.73
C LYS A 16 2.05 -21.23 1.25
N HIS A 17 2.38 -22.29 0.51
CA HIS A 17 2.50 -22.21 -0.95
C HIS A 17 1.16 -21.80 -1.59
N THR A 18 1.19 -21.09 -2.72
CA THR A 18 0.01 -20.55 -3.42
C THR A 18 -1.07 -21.61 -3.67
N GLY A 19 -0.69 -22.86 -3.99
CA GLY A 19 -1.64 -23.96 -4.19
C GLY A 19 -2.40 -24.42 -2.94
N ASN A 20 -1.92 -24.06 -1.75
CA ASN A 20 -2.47 -24.47 -0.46
C ASN A 20 -2.92 -23.28 0.41
N CYS A 21 -2.88 -22.07 -0.11
CA CYS A 21 -3.31 -20.88 0.61
C CYS A 21 -4.76 -20.50 0.30
N ASP A 22 -5.36 -19.66 1.14
CA ASP A 22 -6.78 -19.30 1.02
C ASP A 22 -7.04 -18.38 -0.18
N VAL A 23 -6.09 -17.49 -0.48
CA VAL A 23 -6.19 -16.53 -1.57
C VAL A 23 -5.20 -16.91 -2.66
N GLN A 24 -5.70 -17.50 -3.73
CA GLN A 24 -4.89 -18.02 -4.85
C GLN A 24 -4.93 -17.12 -6.08
N ASP A 25 -5.85 -16.14 -6.11
CA ASP A 25 -6.06 -15.22 -7.22
C ASP A 25 -6.66 -13.90 -6.71
N LEU A 26 -6.75 -12.87 -7.56
CA LEU A 26 -7.40 -11.59 -7.29
C LEU A 26 -8.94 -11.71 -7.32
N LYS A 27 -9.50 -12.61 -6.53
CA LYS A 27 -10.94 -12.80 -6.41
C LYS A 27 -11.58 -11.72 -5.53
N ARG A 28 -12.85 -11.46 -5.79
CA ARG A 28 -13.66 -10.47 -5.08
C ARG A 28 -14.92 -11.13 -4.54
N VAL A 29 -15.39 -10.64 -3.39
CA VAL A 29 -16.61 -11.10 -2.74
C VAL A 29 -17.52 -9.92 -2.42
N ASP A 30 -18.82 -10.18 -2.26
CA ASP A 30 -19.80 -9.17 -1.82
C ASP A 30 -19.70 -8.93 -0.30
N ALA A 31 -18.46 -8.74 0.20
CA ALA A 31 -18.15 -8.51 1.60
C ALA A 31 -17.05 -7.46 1.72
N GLY A 32 -17.19 -6.60 2.71
CA GLY A 32 -16.27 -5.50 2.96
C GLY A 32 -16.83 -4.17 2.45
N GLU A 33 -16.55 -3.14 3.22
CA GLU A 33 -16.89 -1.77 2.84
C GLU A 33 -15.69 -1.12 2.16
N ASN A 34 -15.85 -0.71 0.93
CA ASN A 34 -14.89 0.19 0.31
C ASN A 34 -15.60 1.36 -0.37
N TRP A 35 -14.88 2.48 -0.49
CA TRP A 35 -15.41 3.75 -1.00
C TRP A 35 -15.74 3.75 -2.50
N ARG A 36 -15.47 2.63 -3.20
CA ARG A 36 -15.72 2.48 -4.63
C ARG A 36 -16.98 1.65 -4.94
N ASP A 37 -17.75 1.26 -3.94
CA ASP A 37 -18.90 0.38 -4.10
C ASP A 37 -18.54 -0.94 -4.83
N LEU A 38 -17.32 -1.39 -4.62
CA LEU A 38 -16.80 -2.60 -5.23
C LEU A 38 -16.90 -3.76 -4.25
N LYS A 39 -16.98 -4.96 -4.81
CA LYS A 39 -16.81 -6.17 -4.01
C LYS A 39 -15.48 -6.10 -3.27
N GLY A 40 -15.48 -6.49 -1.99
CA GLY A 40 -14.29 -6.59 -1.17
C GLY A 40 -13.29 -7.64 -1.67
N ASP A 41 -12.09 -7.64 -1.15
CA ASP A 41 -11.11 -8.67 -1.45
C ASP A 41 -11.54 -10.02 -0.87
N TRP A 42 -11.19 -11.12 -1.56
CA TRP A 42 -11.39 -12.47 -1.02
C TRP A 42 -10.57 -12.61 0.26
N PRO A 43 -11.23 -12.84 1.42
CA PRO A 43 -10.52 -12.86 2.69
C PRO A 43 -9.86 -14.21 2.96
N ILE A 44 -8.78 -14.20 3.74
CA ILE A 44 -8.30 -15.42 4.39
C ILE A 44 -9.33 -15.89 5.43
N ARG A 45 -9.30 -17.17 5.75
CA ARG A 45 -10.21 -17.78 6.73
C ARG A 45 -9.81 -17.42 8.16
N THR A 46 -10.77 -17.37 9.06
CA THR A 46 -10.55 -17.04 10.48
C THR A 46 -9.51 -17.94 11.15
N GLU A 47 -9.50 -19.23 10.79
CA GLU A 47 -8.57 -20.22 11.37
C GLU A 47 -7.17 -20.21 10.72
N THR A 48 -6.96 -19.38 9.71
CA THR A 48 -5.67 -19.29 9.02
C THR A 48 -4.66 -18.56 9.89
N TYR A 49 -3.65 -19.29 10.35
CA TYR A 49 -2.60 -18.73 11.20
C TYR A 49 -1.63 -17.87 10.39
N THR A 50 -1.30 -16.69 10.90
CA THR A 50 -0.51 -15.69 10.17
C THR A 50 0.79 -15.31 10.89
N LEU A 51 1.69 -14.69 10.14
CA LEU A 51 2.95 -14.18 10.67
C LEU A 51 2.75 -13.17 11.81
N PRO A 52 1.84 -12.17 11.73
CA PRO A 52 1.58 -11.29 12.87
C PRO A 52 1.09 -12.06 14.11
N GLU A 53 0.23 -13.08 13.97
CA GLU A 53 -0.20 -13.92 15.11
C GLU A 53 0.97 -14.68 15.72
N ALA A 54 1.89 -15.20 14.90
CA ALA A 54 3.09 -15.87 15.40
C ALA A 54 3.99 -14.91 16.18
N MET A 55 4.19 -13.70 15.67
CA MET A 55 4.99 -12.67 16.33
C MET A 55 4.32 -12.19 17.63
N LYS A 56 3.02 -11.99 17.61
CA LYS A 56 2.25 -11.62 18.83
C LYS A 56 2.35 -12.70 19.90
N LYS A 57 2.22 -13.97 19.51
CA LYS A 57 2.40 -15.11 20.44
C LYS A 57 3.83 -15.17 21.01
N ALA A 58 4.82 -14.72 20.25
CA ALA A 58 6.20 -14.59 20.71
C ALA A 58 6.46 -13.35 21.57
N GLY A 59 5.42 -12.54 21.88
CA GLY A 59 5.50 -11.38 22.76
C GLY A 59 5.78 -10.05 22.05
N TYR A 60 5.79 -10.02 20.72
CA TYR A 60 6.00 -8.78 19.97
C TYR A 60 4.73 -7.95 19.89
N ALA A 61 4.87 -6.63 19.94
CA ALA A 61 3.84 -5.71 19.43
C ALA A 61 3.83 -5.79 17.89
N THR A 62 2.66 -5.87 17.28
CA THR A 62 2.54 -6.11 15.86
C THR A 62 1.91 -4.94 15.14
N ALA A 63 2.48 -4.52 14.02
CA ALA A 63 1.97 -3.40 13.26
C ALA A 63 2.05 -3.64 11.75
N VAL A 64 1.06 -3.11 11.04
CA VAL A 64 1.00 -3.10 9.58
C VAL A 64 0.71 -1.68 9.09
N PHE A 65 1.55 -1.17 8.21
CA PHE A 65 1.42 0.15 7.60
C PHE A 65 1.45 0.04 6.08
N GLY A 66 0.35 0.44 5.42
CA GLY A 66 0.19 0.36 3.97
C GLY A 66 -0.86 -0.62 3.52
N LYS A 67 -0.54 -1.44 2.52
CA LYS A 67 -1.48 -2.33 1.85
C LYS A 67 -1.55 -3.71 2.53
N TRP A 68 -2.76 -4.11 2.97
CA TRP A 68 -3.03 -5.44 3.51
C TRP A 68 -3.39 -6.47 2.42
N GLY A 69 -4.56 -6.34 1.80
CA GLY A 69 -4.96 -7.04 0.58
C GLY A 69 -5.30 -8.53 0.72
N ILE A 70 -5.64 -8.99 1.92
CA ILE A 70 -6.08 -10.37 2.20
C ILE A 70 -7.34 -10.42 3.07
N GLY A 71 -8.13 -9.35 3.04
CA GLY A 71 -9.44 -9.20 3.69
C GLY A 71 -9.66 -7.82 4.28
N ASP A 72 -10.86 -7.30 4.07
CA ASP A 72 -11.29 -5.99 4.54
C ASP A 72 -11.73 -6.03 6.00
N PHE A 73 -11.75 -4.88 6.68
CA PHE A 73 -12.39 -4.77 7.99
C PHE A 73 -13.86 -5.22 7.89
N GLY A 74 -14.27 -6.02 8.88
CA GLY A 74 -15.56 -6.70 8.88
C GLY A 74 -15.56 -8.10 8.25
N SER A 75 -14.57 -8.44 7.41
CA SER A 75 -14.40 -9.80 6.86
C SER A 75 -13.67 -10.74 7.82
N THR A 76 -13.56 -12.02 7.45
CA THR A 76 -12.76 -13.01 8.19
C THR A 76 -11.27 -12.70 8.16
N GLY A 77 -10.75 -12.07 7.09
CA GLY A 77 -9.35 -11.74 6.89
C GLY A 77 -8.94 -10.34 7.36
N ALA A 78 -9.75 -9.69 8.19
CA ALA A 78 -9.43 -8.37 8.72
C ALA A 78 -8.13 -8.37 9.56
N PRO A 79 -7.29 -7.32 9.49
CA PRO A 79 -6.01 -7.27 10.19
C PRO A 79 -6.11 -7.54 11.70
N ASP A 80 -7.11 -6.97 12.37
CA ASP A 80 -7.37 -7.13 13.81
C ASP A 80 -7.68 -8.57 14.21
N LYS A 81 -8.22 -9.37 13.30
CA LYS A 81 -8.50 -10.79 13.52
C LYS A 81 -7.28 -11.69 13.32
N HIS A 82 -6.23 -11.17 12.74
CA HIS A 82 -5.02 -11.90 12.40
C HIS A 82 -3.77 -11.36 13.10
N GLY A 83 -3.95 -10.94 14.36
CA GLY A 83 -2.84 -10.62 15.26
C GLY A 83 -2.17 -9.28 15.03
N VAL A 84 -2.78 -8.36 14.28
CA VAL A 84 -2.28 -6.99 14.08
C VAL A 84 -2.83 -6.09 15.18
N ASP A 85 -1.93 -5.51 16.01
CA ASP A 85 -2.27 -4.60 17.10
C ASP A 85 -2.48 -3.16 16.60
N ARG A 86 -1.75 -2.77 15.56
CA ARG A 86 -1.78 -1.42 14.98
C ARG A 86 -1.84 -1.52 13.46
N PHE A 87 -2.82 -0.90 12.87
CA PHE A 87 -3.02 -0.86 11.42
C PHE A 87 -3.27 0.57 10.93
N TYR A 88 -2.52 0.98 9.91
CA TYR A 88 -2.85 2.20 9.18
C TYR A 88 -2.60 2.03 7.68
N GLY A 89 -3.65 2.16 6.86
CA GLY A 89 -3.50 1.98 5.41
C GLY A 89 -4.76 1.50 4.70
N TYR A 90 -4.54 0.71 3.67
CA TYR A 90 -5.57 0.15 2.80
C TYR A 90 -5.77 -1.34 3.10
N THR A 91 -7.02 -1.76 3.18
CA THR A 91 -7.35 -3.19 3.23
C THR A 91 -7.64 -3.76 1.86
N ASP A 92 -8.27 -2.99 0.96
CA ASP A 92 -8.73 -3.39 -0.37
C ASP A 92 -7.69 -3.14 -1.48
N GLN A 93 -7.51 -4.11 -2.37
CA GLN A 93 -6.56 -4.04 -3.50
C GLN A 93 -6.87 -2.93 -4.49
N LYS A 94 -8.14 -2.73 -4.84
CA LYS A 94 -8.52 -1.71 -5.81
C LYS A 94 -8.52 -0.31 -5.22
N ALA A 95 -8.78 -0.18 -3.93
CA ALA A 95 -8.65 1.09 -3.22
C ALA A 95 -7.21 1.62 -3.27
N CYS A 96 -6.23 0.70 -3.30
CA CYS A 96 -4.81 1.04 -3.45
C CYS A 96 -4.41 1.59 -4.84
N HIS A 97 -5.31 1.72 -5.80
CA HIS A 97 -5.01 2.26 -7.12
C HIS A 97 -5.08 3.79 -7.19
N THR A 98 -5.11 4.46 -6.04
CA THR A 98 -4.89 5.90 -5.90
C THR A 98 -4.07 6.21 -4.67
N TYR A 99 -3.20 7.21 -4.77
CA TYR A 99 -2.43 7.76 -3.66
C TYR A 99 -3.15 8.90 -2.95
N TYR A 100 -4.34 9.28 -3.43
CA TYR A 100 -5.23 10.28 -2.84
C TYR A 100 -6.59 9.66 -2.49
N PRO A 101 -6.63 8.72 -1.53
CA PRO A 101 -7.88 8.06 -1.16
C PRO A 101 -8.80 9.01 -0.38
N PRO A 102 -10.12 8.81 -0.42
CA PRO A 102 -11.04 9.57 0.43
C PRO A 102 -10.86 9.27 1.92
N TYR A 103 -10.37 8.09 2.26
CA TYR A 103 -10.02 7.72 3.63
C TYR A 103 -8.96 6.62 3.65
N LEU A 104 -8.26 6.49 4.77
CA LEU A 104 -7.50 5.31 5.17
C LEU A 104 -8.13 4.66 6.40
N TRP A 105 -7.84 3.40 6.58
CA TRP A 105 -8.19 2.69 7.79
C TRP A 105 -7.15 2.95 8.88
N ASN A 106 -7.63 3.33 10.06
CA ASN A 106 -6.86 3.55 11.28
C ASN A 106 -7.46 2.65 12.36
N ASP A 107 -6.89 1.47 12.60
CA ASP A 107 -7.36 0.47 13.56
C ASP A 107 -8.88 0.18 13.46
N GLY A 108 -9.36 -0.09 12.24
CA GLY A 108 -10.75 -0.40 11.96
C GLY A 108 -11.70 0.81 11.86
N LYS A 109 -11.17 2.04 12.02
CA LYS A 109 -11.93 3.28 11.83
C LYS A 109 -11.49 3.99 10.54
N LYS A 110 -12.44 4.56 9.82
CA LYS A 110 -12.14 5.38 8.65
C LYS A 110 -11.62 6.75 9.08
N GLU A 111 -10.39 7.05 8.72
CA GLU A 111 -9.82 8.39 8.82
C GLU A 111 -10.02 9.09 7.47
N VAL A 112 -10.93 10.05 7.44
CA VAL A 112 -11.31 10.77 6.22
C VAL A 112 -10.19 11.74 5.85
N LEU A 113 -9.76 11.69 4.58
CA LEU A 113 -8.66 12.47 4.04
C LEU A 113 -9.11 13.45 2.97
N ASN A 114 -9.46 12.94 1.78
CA ASN A 114 -9.74 13.74 0.59
C ASN A 114 -11.22 13.66 0.24
N THR A 115 -11.97 14.72 0.49
CA THR A 115 -13.42 14.77 0.23
C THR A 115 -13.79 15.46 -1.08
N SER A 116 -12.85 16.15 -1.70
CA SER A 116 -13.06 16.89 -2.96
C SER A 116 -13.03 16.01 -4.21
N LEU A 117 -12.46 14.79 -4.12
CA LEU A 117 -12.37 13.88 -5.26
C LEU A 117 -13.65 13.08 -5.45
N THR A 118 -14.19 13.12 -6.65
CA THR A 118 -15.35 12.27 -7.02
C THR A 118 -14.91 10.84 -7.34
N ALA A 119 -15.82 9.89 -7.22
CA ALA A 119 -15.56 8.50 -7.60
C ALA A 119 -15.06 8.35 -9.06
N ALA A 120 -15.41 9.28 -9.95
CA ALA A 120 -14.94 9.32 -11.33
C ALA A 120 -13.45 9.72 -11.45
N THR A 121 -12.93 10.47 -10.51
CA THR A 121 -11.53 10.92 -10.47
C THR A 121 -10.63 9.97 -9.70
N ILE A 122 -11.23 9.06 -8.93
CA ILE A 122 -10.51 8.12 -8.10
C ILE A 122 -10.53 6.76 -8.76
N GLY A 123 -9.63 6.46 -9.63
CA GLY A 123 -9.55 5.09 -9.88
C GLY A 123 -9.49 4.49 -11.26
N HIS A 124 -9.49 3.24 -11.24
CA HIS A 124 -9.42 2.32 -12.34
C HIS A 124 -10.64 2.46 -13.27
N GLY A 125 -10.47 2.90 -14.48
CA GLY A 125 -11.46 2.78 -15.55
C GLY A 125 -12.16 4.04 -16.02
N SER A 126 -12.13 5.16 -15.33
CA SER A 126 -12.60 6.43 -15.88
C SER A 126 -11.47 7.12 -16.63
N GLN A 127 -11.50 6.99 -17.93
CA GLN A 127 -10.54 7.65 -18.83
C GLN A 127 -11.11 9.03 -19.21
N PRO A 128 -10.49 10.16 -18.86
CA PRO A 128 -10.89 11.43 -19.41
C PRO A 128 -10.58 11.43 -20.91
N LYS A 129 -11.55 11.81 -21.70
CA LYS A 129 -11.33 12.11 -23.11
C LYS A 129 -10.68 13.48 -23.20
N GLY A 130 -9.48 13.56 -23.76
CA GLY A 130 -8.83 14.83 -24.00
C GLY A 130 -7.41 14.92 -23.48
N GLU A 131 -7.01 16.09 -23.01
CA GLU A 131 -5.68 16.36 -22.52
C GLU A 131 -5.39 15.64 -21.21
N VAL A 132 -4.18 15.11 -21.09
CA VAL A 132 -3.75 14.39 -19.89
C VAL A 132 -3.25 15.38 -18.84
N LEU A 133 -4.11 15.70 -17.89
CA LEU A 133 -3.79 16.62 -16.80
C LEU A 133 -3.55 15.81 -15.50
N ALA A 134 -2.30 15.74 -15.07
CA ALA A 134 -1.94 15.03 -13.84
C ALA A 134 -2.63 15.60 -12.60
N ASP A 135 -2.82 16.91 -12.56
CA ASP A 135 -3.42 17.60 -11.42
C ASP A 135 -4.89 17.27 -11.19
N THR A 136 -5.61 16.81 -12.23
CA THR A 136 -7.02 16.38 -12.11
C THR A 136 -7.21 15.24 -11.09
N TYR A 137 -6.17 14.47 -10.81
CA TYR A 137 -6.22 13.29 -9.94
C TYR A 137 -5.46 13.49 -8.62
N ARG A 138 -5.09 14.71 -8.30
CA ARG A 138 -4.43 15.09 -7.05
C ARG A 138 -5.43 15.69 -6.08
N ALA A 139 -5.13 15.54 -4.80
CA ALA A 139 -5.86 16.16 -3.70
C ALA A 139 -4.86 16.62 -2.61
N GLU A 140 -5.40 17.01 -1.45
CA GLU A 140 -4.59 17.64 -0.41
C GLU A 140 -3.67 16.67 0.31
N GLN A 141 -4.12 15.44 0.53
CA GLN A 141 -3.43 14.47 1.39
C GLN A 141 -2.98 13.24 0.61
N HIS A 142 -1.67 13.11 0.47
CA HIS A 142 -1.03 11.97 -0.19
C HIS A 142 -0.80 10.84 0.81
N SER A 143 -1.29 9.64 0.49
CA SER A 143 -1.31 8.50 1.42
C SER A 143 0.06 7.95 1.79
N SER A 144 1.05 7.99 0.89
CA SER A 144 2.38 7.41 1.16
C SER A 144 3.06 8.06 2.35
N ASP A 145 3.08 9.40 2.39
CA ASP A 145 3.74 10.13 3.47
C ASP A 145 2.97 9.98 4.77
N LEU A 146 1.62 10.02 4.72
CA LEU A 146 0.78 9.75 5.90
C LEU A 146 1.03 8.37 6.49
N ILE A 147 1.11 7.34 5.64
CA ILE A 147 1.41 5.97 6.07
C ILE A 147 2.81 5.89 6.69
N ALA A 148 3.80 6.53 6.05
CA ALA A 148 5.16 6.58 6.57
C ALA A 148 5.22 7.32 7.91
N ASP A 149 4.54 8.45 8.06
CA ASP A 149 4.49 9.21 9.32
C ASP A 149 3.92 8.38 10.47
N LYS A 150 2.80 7.68 10.23
CA LYS A 150 2.19 6.79 11.23
C LYS A 150 3.08 5.61 11.60
N MET A 151 3.81 5.08 10.64
CA MET A 151 4.83 4.04 10.88
C MET A 151 5.96 4.57 11.77
N LEU A 152 6.46 5.77 11.52
CA LEU A 152 7.53 6.39 12.31
C LEU A 152 7.06 6.75 13.72
N GLU A 153 5.81 7.20 13.89
CA GLU A 153 5.19 7.42 15.20
C GLU A 153 5.21 6.11 16.02
N PHE A 154 4.79 4.99 15.41
CA PHE A 154 4.81 3.68 16.06
C PHE A 154 6.21 3.25 16.49
N VAL A 155 7.22 3.39 15.63
CA VAL A 155 8.61 3.04 15.97
C VAL A 155 9.10 3.86 17.17
N LYS A 156 8.86 5.17 17.16
CA LYS A 156 9.24 6.06 18.26
C LYS A 156 8.53 5.70 19.57
N GLU A 157 7.24 5.37 19.50
CA GLU A 157 6.47 4.91 20.66
C GLU A 157 7.08 3.62 21.25
N LYS A 158 7.37 2.63 20.41
CA LYS A 158 7.93 1.34 20.87
C LYS A 158 9.36 1.44 21.37
N ALA A 159 10.12 2.41 20.89
CA ALA A 159 11.49 2.66 21.36
C ALA A 159 11.59 3.01 22.86
N HIS A 160 10.52 3.55 23.45
CA HIS A 160 10.46 3.87 24.87
C HIS A 160 10.09 2.67 25.76
N GLY A 161 9.68 1.55 25.16
CA GLY A 161 9.25 0.34 25.84
C GLY A 161 10.30 -0.76 25.88
N LYS A 162 9.96 -1.86 26.57
CA LYS A 162 10.78 -3.09 26.58
C LYS A 162 10.25 -4.18 25.64
N GLN A 163 9.03 -3.99 25.12
CA GLN A 163 8.39 -4.96 24.25
C GLN A 163 8.99 -4.84 22.84
N PRO A 164 9.52 -5.93 22.27
CA PRO A 164 9.95 -5.92 20.87
C PRO A 164 8.76 -5.73 19.96
N PHE A 165 9.00 -5.28 18.73
CA PHE A 165 7.95 -5.11 17.74
C PHE A 165 8.24 -5.86 16.45
N PHE A 166 7.16 -6.27 15.79
CA PHE A 166 7.12 -6.71 14.39
C PHE A 166 6.38 -5.64 13.59
N LEU A 167 7.02 -5.14 12.55
CA LEU A 167 6.47 -4.12 11.68
C LEU A 167 6.49 -4.60 10.23
N TYR A 168 5.33 -4.63 9.61
CA TYR A 168 5.18 -4.85 8.17
C TYR A 168 4.84 -3.53 7.49
N TYR A 169 5.85 -2.91 6.86
CA TYR A 169 5.66 -1.73 6.02
C TYR A 169 5.43 -2.19 4.58
N ALA A 170 4.24 -1.95 4.08
CA ALA A 170 3.78 -2.36 2.76
C ALA A 170 3.38 -1.13 1.93
N PRO A 171 4.35 -0.30 1.52
CA PRO A 171 4.07 0.88 0.69
C PRO A 171 3.38 0.47 -0.61
N LEU A 172 2.63 1.41 -1.20
CA LEU A 172 1.95 1.16 -2.47
C LEU A 172 2.93 1.22 -3.64
N GLU A 173 3.97 2.02 -3.53
CA GLU A 173 4.95 2.25 -4.57
C GLU A 173 5.72 0.96 -4.92
N PRO A 174 6.05 0.78 -6.18
CA PRO A 174 5.75 1.62 -7.35
C PRO A 174 4.49 1.19 -8.11
N HIS A 175 3.44 0.73 -7.42
CA HIS A 175 2.19 0.34 -8.06
C HIS A 175 1.50 1.56 -8.71
N VAL A 176 0.95 1.38 -9.88
CA VAL A 176 0.14 2.41 -10.55
C VAL A 176 -1.21 2.60 -9.83
N ALA A 177 -1.84 3.79 -9.78
CA ALA A 177 -1.58 4.96 -10.64
C ALA A 177 -0.24 5.67 -10.36
N MET A 178 0.32 6.31 -11.38
CA MET A 178 1.57 7.08 -11.26
C MET A 178 1.30 8.45 -10.65
N GLN A 179 1.28 8.52 -9.32
CA GLN A 179 0.89 9.72 -8.58
C GLN A 179 1.90 10.12 -7.48
N PRO A 180 3.22 10.12 -7.73
CA PRO A 180 4.15 10.65 -6.72
C PRO A 180 3.93 12.16 -6.55
N LEU A 181 4.43 12.73 -5.46
CA LEU A 181 4.47 14.17 -5.29
C LEU A 181 5.33 14.81 -6.39
N GLN A 182 4.99 16.05 -6.77
CA GLN A 182 5.61 16.74 -7.92
C GLN A 182 7.13 16.87 -7.78
N GLU A 183 7.61 17.14 -6.58
CA GLU A 183 9.05 17.26 -6.28
C GLU A 183 9.86 16.02 -6.67
N TRP A 184 9.25 14.83 -6.61
CA TRP A 184 9.90 13.58 -7.04
C TRP A 184 9.94 13.43 -8.55
N ILE A 185 8.90 13.90 -9.25
CA ILE A 185 8.85 13.91 -10.72
C ILE A 185 9.89 14.87 -11.28
N ASP A 186 10.05 16.03 -10.66
CA ASP A 186 10.92 17.11 -11.13
C ASP A 186 12.42 16.79 -11.02
N ARG A 187 12.78 15.72 -10.30
CA ARG A 187 14.15 15.21 -10.24
C ARG A 187 14.61 14.54 -11.55
N TYR A 188 13.67 14.20 -12.43
CA TYR A 188 13.96 13.44 -13.63
C TYR A 188 13.85 14.27 -14.90
N PRO A 189 14.70 13.96 -15.93
CA PRO A 189 14.75 14.74 -17.16
C PRO A 189 13.44 14.69 -17.93
N ARG A 190 13.02 15.82 -18.55
CA ARG A 190 11.80 15.89 -19.36
C ARG A 190 11.87 15.06 -20.63
N GLU A 191 13.04 14.89 -21.19
CA GLU A 191 13.32 14.09 -22.39
C GLU A 191 13.09 12.59 -22.23
N TRP A 192 12.92 12.08 -21.02
CA TRP A 192 12.53 10.71 -20.78
C TRP A 192 11.11 10.43 -21.25
N ASP A 193 10.23 11.42 -21.18
CA ASP A 193 8.82 11.31 -21.45
C ASP A 193 8.48 11.84 -22.85
N LYS A 194 8.79 11.04 -23.89
CA LYS A 194 8.52 11.40 -25.29
C LYS A 194 7.02 11.46 -25.62
N SER A 195 6.20 10.76 -24.85
CA SER A 195 4.75 10.75 -25.01
C SER A 195 4.06 10.53 -23.65
N PRO A 196 2.87 11.15 -23.44
CA PRO A 196 2.09 10.90 -22.24
C PRO A 196 1.49 9.50 -22.26
N TYR A 197 1.25 8.93 -21.09
CA TYR A 197 0.37 7.80 -20.89
C TYR A 197 -1.08 8.29 -20.84
N ARG A 198 -1.92 7.77 -21.75
CA ARG A 198 -3.31 8.22 -21.90
C ARG A 198 -4.34 7.36 -21.17
N GLY A 199 -3.89 6.42 -20.34
CA GLY A 199 -4.77 5.53 -19.60
C GLY A 199 -5.42 4.41 -20.42
N ASN A 200 -4.98 4.19 -21.63
CA ASN A 200 -5.57 3.23 -22.59
C ASN A 200 -5.37 1.74 -22.22
N ARG A 201 -4.60 1.47 -21.19
CA ARG A 201 -4.38 0.11 -20.63
C ARG A 201 -4.86 -0.01 -19.18
N GLY A 202 -5.86 0.77 -18.81
CA GLY A 202 -6.29 0.90 -17.41
C GLY A 202 -5.43 1.89 -16.62
N TYR A 203 -5.80 2.18 -15.40
CA TYR A 203 -5.16 3.17 -14.52
C TYR A 203 -5.25 4.63 -15.02
N LEU A 204 -4.91 5.56 -14.15
CA LEU A 204 -5.00 6.98 -14.46
C LEU A 204 -3.92 7.42 -15.45
N PRO A 205 -4.24 8.33 -16.37
CA PRO A 205 -3.28 8.87 -17.31
C PRO A 205 -2.24 9.74 -16.60
N HIS A 206 -1.06 9.88 -17.22
CA HIS A 206 -0.02 10.77 -16.71
C HIS A 206 0.77 11.41 -17.86
N PRO A 207 1.06 12.74 -17.81
CA PRO A 207 1.81 13.43 -18.86
C PRO A 207 3.29 13.02 -18.91
N ARG A 208 3.86 12.58 -17.79
CA ARG A 208 5.26 12.19 -17.64
C ARG A 208 5.39 10.81 -16.99
N PRO A 209 5.01 9.72 -17.69
CA PRO A 209 4.88 8.40 -17.07
C PRO A 209 6.20 7.84 -16.53
N ARG A 210 7.32 8.02 -17.24
CA ARG A 210 8.62 7.48 -16.81
C ARG A 210 9.17 8.24 -15.61
N ALA A 211 9.13 9.58 -15.66
CA ALA A 211 9.54 10.41 -14.55
C ALA A 211 8.66 10.18 -13.31
N ALA A 212 7.35 9.98 -13.50
CA ALA A 212 6.45 9.69 -12.40
C ALA A 212 6.73 8.31 -11.79
N TYR A 213 6.95 7.28 -12.61
CA TYR A 213 7.31 5.95 -12.09
C TYR A 213 8.62 5.98 -11.29
N ALA A 214 9.66 6.63 -11.84
CA ALA A 214 10.92 6.80 -11.13
C ALA A 214 10.75 7.66 -9.85
N GLY A 215 9.88 8.66 -9.91
CA GLY A 215 9.50 9.48 -8.76
C GLY A 215 8.86 8.68 -7.63
N MET A 216 7.95 7.74 -7.95
CA MET A 216 7.39 6.84 -6.95
C MET A 216 8.46 6.00 -6.25
N ILE A 217 9.41 5.45 -7.02
CA ILE A 217 10.51 4.67 -6.44
C ILE A 217 11.36 5.55 -5.51
N SER A 218 11.67 6.78 -5.91
CA SER A 218 12.44 7.72 -5.08
C SER A 218 11.69 8.15 -3.82
N GLN A 219 10.36 8.33 -3.89
CA GLN A 219 9.54 8.64 -2.72
C GLN A 219 9.51 7.47 -1.74
N MET A 220 9.36 6.24 -2.24
CA MET A 220 9.45 5.03 -1.42
C MET A 220 10.82 4.90 -0.75
N ASP A 221 11.90 5.05 -1.52
CA ASP A 221 13.27 5.00 -1.01
C ASP A 221 13.50 6.04 0.10
N HIS A 222 13.02 7.26 -0.11
CA HIS A 222 13.04 8.30 0.92
C HIS A 222 12.32 7.87 2.21
N ASN A 223 11.11 7.31 2.10
CA ASN A 223 10.35 6.87 3.26
C ASN A 223 11.01 5.66 3.98
N VAL A 224 11.65 4.76 3.24
CA VAL A 224 12.49 3.70 3.81
C VAL A 224 13.71 4.31 4.53
N GLY A 225 14.36 5.29 3.92
CA GLY A 225 15.46 6.03 4.55
C GLY A 225 15.04 6.66 5.87
N ARG A 226 13.89 7.34 5.92
CA ARG A 226 13.32 7.91 7.15
C ARG A 226 13.10 6.85 8.24
N LEU A 227 12.65 5.64 7.88
CA LEU A 227 12.50 4.53 8.81
C LEU A 227 13.87 4.12 9.38
N LEU A 228 14.86 3.90 8.54
CA LEU A 228 16.22 3.49 8.96
C LEU A 228 16.87 4.55 9.86
N ASP A 229 16.73 5.82 9.52
CA ASP A 229 17.21 6.94 10.33
C ASP A 229 16.50 7.02 11.68
N THR A 230 15.19 6.75 11.72
CA THR A 230 14.42 6.69 12.96
C THR A 230 14.85 5.53 13.85
N LEU A 231 15.06 4.34 13.29
CA LEU A 231 15.60 3.19 14.03
C LEU A 231 16.96 3.53 14.65
N LYS A 232 17.83 4.18 13.88
CA LYS A 232 19.15 4.61 14.37
C LYS A 232 19.05 5.69 15.45
N ALA A 233 18.23 6.70 15.24
CA ALA A 233 18.01 7.78 16.22
C ALA A 233 17.43 7.26 17.54
N CYS A 234 16.64 6.20 17.48
CA CYS A 234 16.08 5.51 18.65
C CYS A 234 17.03 4.46 19.27
N GLY A 235 18.23 4.25 18.72
CA GLY A 235 19.17 3.24 19.18
C GLY A 235 18.74 1.79 18.94
N LEU A 236 17.85 1.57 17.98
CA LEU A 236 17.27 0.25 17.65
C LEU A 236 17.96 -0.45 16.48
N ASP A 237 18.80 0.25 15.73
CA ASP A 237 19.43 -0.21 14.49
C ASP A 237 20.28 -1.47 14.66
N LYS A 238 20.92 -1.65 15.81
CA LYS A 238 21.75 -2.83 16.11
C LYS A 238 20.99 -4.05 16.61
N ASN A 239 19.70 -3.88 16.94
CA ASN A 239 18.84 -4.94 17.46
C ASN A 239 17.55 -5.09 16.65
N THR A 240 17.55 -4.63 15.40
CA THR A 240 16.43 -4.75 14.48
C THR A 240 16.88 -5.44 13.18
N ILE A 241 16.22 -6.52 12.83
CA ILE A 241 16.39 -7.16 11.52
C ILE A 241 15.49 -6.43 10.52
N VAL A 242 16.08 -5.88 9.47
CA VAL A 242 15.35 -5.24 8.37
C VAL A 242 15.40 -6.14 7.14
N ILE A 243 14.22 -6.49 6.62
CA ILE A 243 14.07 -7.31 5.41
C ILE A 243 13.39 -6.46 4.35
N PHE A 244 14.05 -6.27 3.21
CA PHE A 244 13.48 -5.61 2.05
C PHE A 244 13.18 -6.64 0.97
N THR A 245 11.92 -6.66 0.49
CA THR A 245 11.47 -7.58 -0.56
C THR A 245 10.33 -6.95 -1.36
N SER A 246 9.95 -7.58 -2.48
CA SER A 246 8.76 -7.23 -3.24
C SER A 246 7.71 -8.33 -3.14
N ASP A 247 6.44 -7.95 -3.22
CA ASP A 247 5.34 -8.93 -3.24
C ASP A 247 5.27 -9.67 -4.59
N ASN A 248 5.52 -8.97 -5.71
CA ASN A 248 5.56 -9.55 -7.07
C ASN A 248 6.47 -8.73 -8.00
N GLY A 249 6.60 -9.19 -9.22
CA GLY A 249 7.35 -8.51 -10.26
C GLY A 249 6.64 -7.28 -10.84
N THR A 250 7.31 -6.62 -11.78
CA THR A 250 6.80 -5.42 -12.46
C THR A 250 5.64 -5.73 -13.40
N THR A 251 4.79 -4.73 -13.66
CA THR A 251 3.76 -4.79 -14.69
C THR A 251 4.18 -4.02 -15.96
N HIS A 252 3.70 -4.48 -17.10
CA HIS A 252 3.88 -3.79 -18.38
C HIS A 252 2.66 -2.94 -18.77
N ASP A 253 1.64 -2.86 -17.91
CA ASP A 253 0.33 -2.35 -18.30
C ASP A 253 0.24 -0.82 -18.29
N ALA A 254 1.00 -0.14 -17.46
CA ALA A 254 0.90 1.30 -17.33
C ALA A 254 2.13 2.02 -17.89
N GLY A 255 1.91 2.79 -18.95
CA GLY A 255 2.86 3.76 -19.45
C GLY A 255 4.03 3.24 -20.28
N GLY A 256 4.15 1.95 -20.51
CA GLY A 256 5.22 1.38 -21.35
C GLY A 256 6.63 1.68 -20.81
N VAL A 257 6.81 1.52 -19.51
CA VAL A 257 8.10 1.68 -18.83
C VAL A 257 8.87 0.37 -18.89
#